data_5c0f478c40ecfea63081bc1749922595
#
_entry.id   5c0f478c40ecfea63081bc1749922595
#
_cell.length_a   1.000
_cell.length_b   1.000
_cell.length_c   1.000
_cell.angle_alpha   90.00
_cell.angle_beta   90.00
_cell.angle_gamma   90.00
#
_symmetry.space_group_name_H-M   'P 1'
#
loop_
_entity.id
_entity.type
_entity.pdbx_description
1 polymer ?
#
loop_
_entity_poly.entity_id
_entity_poly.type
_entity_poly.pdbx_seq_one_letter_code
_entity_poly.pdbx_strand_id
1 'polypeptide(L)'
;MKNTDTREVIMISIRLSDKNLQADYYPFILEPEARHLFLKELASHFAARTDLLDIQQHLDEILLTLDGRQTESYTFALTLPRLISITLDTCNACGKNQQWFRSLSACIAMDAGLSRPIRLFISDTIPPIIQWTGLHADRVSTLTQEMTAGNSPSCLITHALYKRLSPSIQSKYATLYYIHHICCYGAEL
;
A
#
# COMPACT_ATOMS: atom_id res chain seq x y z
N MET A 1 -18.32 -1.59 28.31
CA MET A 1 -17.33 -2.04 27.30
C MET A 1 -16.17 -1.07 27.32
N LYS A 2 -14.99 -1.46 27.79
CA LYS A 2 -13.82 -0.60 27.80
C LYS A 2 -13.33 -0.41 26.35
N ASN A 3 -13.19 0.82 25.97
CA ASN A 3 -12.85 1.33 24.62
C ASN A 3 -11.32 1.20 24.38
N THR A 4 -10.82 -0.03 24.18
CA THR A 4 -9.41 -0.32 24.46
C THR A 4 -8.54 -0.66 23.24
N ASP A 5 -9.03 -0.57 22.00
CA ASP A 5 -8.21 -1.05 20.88
C ASP A 5 -7.92 -0.01 19.79
N THR A 6 -8.15 1.28 20.04
CA THR A 6 -7.70 2.32 19.10
C THR A 6 -6.19 2.44 19.17
N ARG A 7 -5.53 2.29 18.02
CA ARG A 7 -4.07 2.37 17.90
C ARG A 7 -3.69 3.37 16.84
N GLU A 8 -2.53 3.95 17.01
CA GLU A 8 -1.86 4.65 15.94
C GLU A 8 -1.34 3.64 14.93
N VAL A 9 -1.70 3.84 13.66
CA VAL A 9 -1.32 2.94 12.57
C VAL A 9 -0.78 3.74 11.40
N ILE A 10 0.02 3.07 10.57
CA ILE A 10 0.35 3.50 9.22
C ILE A 10 -0.34 2.54 8.27
N MET A 11 -1.21 3.05 7.42
CA MET A 11 -1.88 2.29 6.39
C MET A 11 -1.26 2.57 5.03
N ILE A 12 -1.02 1.53 4.27
CA ILE A 12 -0.34 1.58 2.99
C ILE A 12 -1.15 0.77 1.99
N SER A 13 -1.60 1.43 0.93
CA SER A 13 -2.17 0.75 -0.24
C SER A 13 -1.11 0.64 -1.32
N ILE A 14 -1.00 -0.54 -1.90
CA ILE A 14 -0.18 -0.85 -3.06
C ILE A 14 -1.11 -1.39 -4.12
N ARG A 15 -1.29 -0.65 -5.20
CA ARG A 15 -2.10 -1.07 -6.33
C ARG A 15 -1.23 -1.43 -7.51
N LEU A 16 -1.40 -2.66 -8.00
CA LEU A 16 -0.69 -3.16 -9.16
C LEU A 16 -1.46 -2.84 -10.44
N SER A 17 -0.74 -2.53 -11.50
CA SER A 17 -1.29 -2.29 -12.84
C SER A 17 -0.34 -2.79 -13.92
N ASP A 18 -0.86 -2.92 -15.15
CA ASP A 18 -0.02 -3.13 -16.33
C ASP A 18 0.56 -1.78 -16.77
N LYS A 19 1.87 -1.73 -16.92
CA LYS A 19 2.58 -0.51 -17.35
C LYS A 19 2.17 -0.01 -18.75
N ASN A 20 1.62 -0.91 -19.58
CA ASN A 20 1.29 -0.62 -20.97
C ASN A 20 -0.21 -0.32 -21.20
N LEU A 21 -1.05 -0.41 -20.17
CA LEU A 21 -2.47 -0.10 -20.31
C LEU A 21 -2.70 1.41 -20.23
N GLN A 22 -3.26 1.94 -21.30
CA GLN A 22 -3.86 3.27 -21.25
C GLN A 22 -5.10 3.23 -20.36
N ALA A 23 -5.35 4.33 -19.65
CA ALA A 23 -6.35 4.48 -18.58
C ALA A 23 -7.81 4.13 -18.97
N ASP A 24 -8.09 3.87 -20.23
CA ASP A 24 -9.45 3.68 -20.76
C ASP A 24 -10.01 2.26 -20.64
N TYR A 25 -9.21 1.29 -20.17
CA TYR A 25 -9.64 -0.11 -20.03
C TYR A 25 -9.81 -0.51 -18.56
N TYR A 26 -11.01 -0.40 -18.03
CA TYR A 26 -11.44 -0.96 -16.76
C TYR A 26 -12.51 -2.04 -17.00
N PRO A 27 -12.51 -3.17 -16.29
CA PRO A 27 -11.62 -3.58 -15.20
C PRO A 27 -10.41 -4.36 -15.71
N PHE A 28 -9.25 -3.92 -15.32
CA PHE A 28 -8.02 -4.65 -15.58
C PHE A 28 -7.88 -5.80 -14.56
N ILE A 29 -7.87 -7.02 -15.06
CA ILE A 29 -7.56 -8.20 -14.25
C ILE A 29 -6.10 -8.52 -14.48
N LEU A 30 -5.27 -8.27 -13.48
CA LEU A 30 -3.88 -8.70 -13.51
C LEU A 30 -3.81 -10.22 -13.61
N GLU A 31 -2.94 -10.73 -14.48
CA GLU A 31 -2.73 -12.17 -14.59
C GLU A 31 -2.40 -12.77 -13.22
N PRO A 32 -3.12 -13.82 -12.78
CA PRO A 32 -2.99 -14.37 -11.43
C PRO A 32 -1.55 -14.77 -11.09
N GLU A 33 -0.81 -15.28 -12.08
CA GLU A 33 0.58 -15.73 -11.94
C GLU A 33 1.52 -14.55 -11.68
N ALA A 34 1.37 -13.45 -12.40
CA ALA A 34 2.18 -12.24 -12.19
C ALA A 34 1.95 -11.65 -10.79
N ARG A 35 0.69 -11.62 -10.36
CA ARG A 35 0.32 -11.19 -9.02
C ARG A 35 0.87 -12.12 -7.95
N HIS A 36 0.76 -13.44 -8.16
CA HIS A 36 1.29 -14.42 -7.22
C HIS A 36 2.81 -14.28 -7.06
N LEU A 37 3.53 -14.12 -8.17
CA LEU A 37 4.97 -13.90 -8.14
C LEU A 37 5.33 -12.64 -7.34
N PHE A 38 4.66 -11.52 -7.62
CA PHE A 38 4.88 -10.27 -6.89
C PHE A 38 4.61 -10.42 -5.40
N LEU A 39 3.50 -11.06 -5.03
CA LEU A 39 3.14 -11.29 -3.63
C LEU A 39 4.15 -12.18 -2.90
N LYS A 40 4.63 -13.22 -3.56
CA LYS A 40 5.63 -14.14 -3.01
C LYS A 40 6.94 -13.40 -2.71
N GLU A 41 7.42 -12.59 -3.65
CA GLU A 41 8.63 -11.80 -3.47
C GLU A 41 8.44 -10.74 -2.37
N LEU A 42 7.32 -10.04 -2.40
CA LEU A 42 7.00 -9.01 -1.40
C LEU A 42 6.85 -9.62 0.01
N ALA A 43 6.24 -10.80 0.14
CA ALA A 43 6.05 -11.47 1.43
C ALA A 43 7.38 -11.80 2.13
N SER A 44 8.45 -12.03 1.37
CA SER A 44 9.78 -12.27 1.94
C SER A 44 10.28 -11.11 2.79
N HIS A 45 9.89 -9.87 2.46
CA HIS A 45 10.24 -8.65 3.19
C HIS A 45 9.42 -8.46 4.47
N PHE A 46 8.30 -9.17 4.61
CA PHE A 46 7.41 -9.04 5.76
C PHE A 46 7.57 -10.15 6.80
N ALA A 47 8.15 -11.29 6.42
CA ALA A 47 8.17 -12.52 7.22
C ALA A 47 8.74 -12.37 8.65
N ALA A 48 9.67 -11.43 8.87
CA ALA A 48 10.30 -11.19 10.16
C ALA A 48 9.80 -9.93 10.88
N ARG A 49 8.75 -9.28 10.39
CA ARG A 49 8.28 -7.99 10.93
C ARG A 49 7.29 -8.18 12.06
N THR A 50 7.61 -7.65 13.23
CA THR A 50 6.74 -7.67 14.42
C THR A 50 5.79 -6.47 14.50
N ASP A 51 6.04 -5.44 13.71
CA ASP A 51 5.24 -4.21 13.63
C ASP A 51 4.13 -4.29 12.55
N LEU A 52 4.10 -5.35 11.75
CA LEU A 52 3.04 -5.62 10.80
C LEU A 52 1.81 -6.15 11.54
N LEU A 53 0.71 -5.40 11.50
CA LEU A 53 -0.53 -5.74 12.18
C LEU A 53 -1.51 -6.50 11.28
N ASP A 54 -1.54 -6.20 9.98
CA ASP A 54 -2.49 -6.78 9.03
C ASP A 54 -1.99 -6.68 7.60
N ILE A 55 -2.38 -7.66 6.78
CA ILE A 55 -2.24 -7.66 5.32
C ILE A 55 -3.57 -8.09 4.74
N GLN A 56 -4.20 -7.22 3.97
CA GLN A 56 -5.42 -7.52 3.22
C GLN A 56 -5.11 -7.48 1.73
N GLN A 57 -5.68 -8.42 1.00
CA GLN A 57 -5.50 -8.52 -0.44
C GLN A 57 -6.85 -8.45 -1.13
N HIS A 58 -7.01 -7.46 -1.99
CA HIS A 58 -8.19 -7.25 -2.80
C HIS A 58 -7.77 -7.17 -4.27
N LEU A 59 -8.28 -8.03 -5.13
CA LEU A 59 -8.01 -8.04 -6.58
C LEU A 59 -6.58 -7.56 -6.97
N ASP A 60 -6.43 -6.29 -7.28
CA ASP A 60 -5.21 -5.60 -7.71
C ASP A 60 -4.56 -4.77 -6.58
N GLU A 61 -5.17 -4.74 -5.39
CA GLU A 61 -4.72 -3.94 -4.25
C GLU A 61 -4.24 -4.80 -3.08
N ILE A 62 -3.16 -4.37 -2.45
CA ILE A 62 -2.65 -4.90 -1.19
C ILE A 62 -2.73 -3.77 -0.17
N LEU A 63 -3.44 -4.00 0.92
CA LEU A 63 -3.52 -3.05 2.03
C LEU A 63 -2.71 -3.58 3.21
N LEU A 64 -1.70 -2.82 3.63
CA LEU A 64 -0.85 -3.12 4.76
C LEU A 64 -1.19 -2.20 5.92
N THR A 65 -1.20 -2.75 7.13
CA THR A 65 -1.34 -1.98 8.37
C THR A 65 -0.15 -2.22 9.28
N LEU A 66 0.60 -1.17 9.60
CA LEU A 66 1.75 -1.20 10.51
C LEU A 66 1.40 -0.52 11.84
N ASP A 67 2.06 -0.93 12.92
CA ASP A 67 1.94 -0.27 14.23
C ASP A 67 2.64 1.09 14.21
N GLY A 68 1.89 2.17 14.10
CA GLY A 68 2.40 3.55 14.03
C GLY A 68 3.05 4.07 15.32
N ARG A 69 3.06 3.28 16.40
CA ARG A 69 3.78 3.62 17.64
C ARG A 69 5.26 3.24 17.59
N GLN A 70 5.66 2.42 16.61
CA GLN A 70 7.04 1.96 16.43
C GLN A 70 7.75 2.82 15.39
N THR A 71 8.93 3.32 15.71
CA THR A 71 9.75 4.13 14.79
C THR A 71 10.15 3.32 13.55
N GLU A 72 10.36 2.02 13.72
CA GLU A 72 10.70 1.08 12.66
C GLU A 72 9.61 1.00 11.58
N SER A 73 8.35 1.18 11.96
CA SER A 73 7.21 1.20 11.02
C SER A 73 7.29 2.39 10.06
N TYR A 74 7.67 3.58 10.56
CA TYR A 74 7.88 4.75 9.70
C TYR A 74 9.07 4.55 8.76
N THR A 75 10.18 4.05 9.29
CA THR A 75 11.37 3.75 8.48
C THR A 75 11.02 2.76 7.38
N PHE A 76 10.31 1.70 7.71
CA PHE A 76 9.90 0.70 6.73
C PHE A 76 8.92 1.28 5.70
N ALA A 77 7.87 1.98 6.12
CA ALA A 77 6.92 2.60 5.21
C ALA A 77 7.64 3.47 4.16
N LEU A 78 8.66 4.23 4.57
CA LEU A 78 9.42 5.10 3.69
C LEU A 78 10.42 4.35 2.78
N THR A 79 10.84 3.15 3.16
CA THR A 79 11.71 2.29 2.32
C THR A 79 10.91 1.38 1.39
N LEU A 80 9.63 1.16 1.70
CA LEU A 80 8.76 0.26 0.96
C LEU A 80 8.63 0.61 -0.54
N PRO A 81 8.52 1.89 -0.96
CA PRO A 81 8.49 2.23 -2.38
C PRO A 81 9.69 1.70 -3.15
N ARG A 82 10.89 1.79 -2.58
CA ARG A 82 12.11 1.24 -3.18
C ARG A 82 12.08 -0.30 -3.23
N LEU A 83 11.60 -0.94 -2.16
CA LEU A 83 11.46 -2.40 -2.14
C LEU A 83 10.49 -2.88 -3.22
N ILE A 84 9.38 -2.18 -3.38
CA ILE A 84 8.39 -2.46 -4.43
C ILE A 84 9.00 -2.29 -5.81
N SER A 85 9.76 -1.23 -6.05
CA SER A 85 10.45 -1.02 -7.34
C SER A 85 11.39 -2.20 -7.67
N ILE A 86 12.22 -2.63 -6.71
CA ILE A 86 13.12 -3.77 -6.88
C ILE A 86 12.33 -5.06 -7.14
N THR A 87 11.24 -5.28 -6.39
CA THR A 87 10.36 -6.44 -6.58
C THR A 87 9.73 -6.46 -7.97
N LEU A 88 9.24 -5.30 -8.45
CA LEU A 88 8.69 -5.15 -9.79
C LEU A 88 9.73 -5.44 -10.87
N ASP A 89 10.95 -4.92 -10.72
CA ASP A 89 12.04 -5.17 -11.68
C ASP A 89 12.36 -6.66 -11.75
N THR A 90 12.40 -7.35 -10.60
CA THR A 90 12.62 -8.79 -10.52
C THR A 90 11.49 -9.55 -11.21
N CYS A 91 10.23 -9.24 -10.90
CA CYS A 91 9.07 -9.88 -11.53
C CYS A 91 9.05 -9.63 -13.04
N ASN A 92 9.31 -8.39 -13.47
CA ASN A 92 9.32 -8.01 -14.87
C ASN A 92 10.46 -8.72 -15.64
N ALA A 93 11.62 -8.89 -15.00
CA ALA A 93 12.74 -9.64 -15.60
C ALA A 93 12.41 -11.13 -15.76
N CYS A 94 11.84 -11.75 -14.72
CA CYS A 94 11.41 -13.16 -14.77
C CYS A 94 10.31 -13.41 -15.81
N GLY A 95 9.41 -12.44 -15.98
CA GLY A 95 8.26 -12.57 -16.88
C GLY A 95 8.57 -12.37 -18.37
N LYS A 96 9.67 -11.71 -18.73
CA LYS A 96 10.00 -11.35 -20.13
C LYS A 96 9.98 -12.51 -21.13
N ASN A 97 10.21 -13.73 -20.68
CA ASN A 97 10.22 -14.93 -21.52
C ASN A 97 8.87 -15.65 -21.59
N GLN A 98 7.84 -15.10 -20.97
CA GLN A 98 6.51 -15.71 -20.93
C GLN A 98 5.55 -14.90 -21.81
N GLN A 99 4.88 -15.54 -22.75
CA GLN A 99 4.02 -14.88 -23.75
C GLN A 99 2.84 -14.08 -23.16
N TRP A 100 2.42 -14.43 -21.92
CA TRP A 100 1.31 -13.79 -21.23
C TRP A 100 1.76 -12.69 -20.27
N PHE A 101 3.06 -12.56 -20.02
CA PHE A 101 3.55 -11.61 -19.01
C PHE A 101 3.53 -10.18 -19.54
N ARG A 102 2.83 -9.34 -18.84
CA ARG A 102 2.81 -7.90 -19.06
C ARG A 102 3.67 -7.20 -18.03
N SER A 103 4.27 -6.08 -18.39
CA SER A 103 5.13 -5.32 -17.49
C SER A 103 4.32 -4.74 -16.33
N LEU A 104 4.65 -5.15 -15.11
CA LEU A 104 3.98 -4.67 -13.89
C LEU A 104 4.48 -3.27 -13.52
N SER A 105 3.55 -2.46 -13.02
CA SER A 105 3.80 -1.23 -12.31
C SER A 105 3.00 -1.18 -11.01
N ALA A 106 3.34 -0.30 -10.10
CA ALA A 106 2.60 -0.10 -8.87
C ALA A 106 2.44 1.38 -8.53
N CYS A 107 1.30 1.71 -7.95
CA CYS A 107 1.05 2.97 -7.26
C CYS A 107 0.95 2.71 -5.77
N ILE A 108 1.51 3.61 -4.96
CA ILE A 108 1.58 3.47 -3.51
C ILE A 108 0.98 4.71 -2.88
N ALA A 109 0.08 4.51 -1.91
CA ALA A 109 -0.39 5.59 -1.06
C ALA A 109 -0.27 5.21 0.41
N MET A 110 0.09 6.19 1.26
CA MET A 110 0.29 5.98 2.68
C MET A 110 -0.42 7.05 3.49
N ASP A 111 -1.06 6.64 4.57
CA ASP A 111 -1.67 7.51 5.58
C ASP A 111 -1.27 7.08 6.99
N ALA A 112 -1.34 7.98 7.96
CA ALA A 112 -1.08 7.67 9.36
C ALA A 112 -2.11 8.32 10.26
N GLY A 113 -2.60 7.56 11.24
CA GLY A 113 -3.56 8.07 12.20
C GLY A 113 -4.08 7.02 13.17
N LEU A 114 -5.09 7.42 13.93
CA LEU A 114 -5.74 6.53 14.87
C LEU A 114 -6.75 5.64 14.14
N SER A 115 -6.62 4.35 14.28
CA SER A 115 -7.55 3.36 13.73
C SER A 115 -7.94 2.31 14.76
N ARG A 116 -9.03 1.63 14.48
CA ARG A 116 -9.59 0.59 15.36
C ARG A 116 -9.75 -0.70 14.55
N PRO A 117 -9.25 -1.85 15.07
CA PRO A 117 -9.46 -3.12 14.41
C PRO A 117 -10.93 -3.56 14.57
N ILE A 118 -11.45 -4.17 13.53
CA ILE A 118 -12.70 -4.93 13.56
C ILE A 118 -12.34 -6.40 13.76
N ARG A 119 -12.96 -7.04 14.73
CA ARG A 119 -12.82 -8.48 14.96
C ARG A 119 -14.02 -9.20 14.37
N LEU A 120 -13.77 -10.01 13.36
CA LEU A 120 -14.79 -10.84 12.73
C LEU A 120 -14.72 -12.24 13.31
N PHE A 121 -15.76 -12.64 14.01
CA PHE A 121 -15.92 -14.00 14.55
C PHE A 121 -16.71 -14.83 13.53
N ILE A 122 -16.05 -15.87 13.00
CA ILE A 122 -16.68 -16.80 12.04
C ILE A 122 -17.29 -17.98 12.80
N SER A 123 -16.58 -18.48 13.80
CA SER A 123 -17.05 -19.54 14.71
C SER A 123 -16.24 -19.55 16.00
N ASP A 124 -16.69 -20.27 17.01
CA ASP A 124 -15.98 -20.40 18.29
C ASP A 124 -14.67 -21.19 18.18
N THR A 125 -14.50 -21.96 17.10
CA THR A 125 -13.31 -22.81 16.86
C THR A 125 -12.25 -22.16 16.00
N ILE A 126 -12.57 -21.03 15.35
CA ILE A 126 -11.65 -20.29 14.46
C ILE A 126 -11.25 -19.00 15.16
N PRO A 127 -9.94 -18.69 15.28
CA PRO A 127 -9.51 -17.41 15.79
C PRO A 127 -10.16 -16.26 15.03
N PRO A 128 -10.55 -15.15 15.71
CA PRO A 128 -11.17 -14.02 15.03
C PRO A 128 -10.21 -13.40 14.00
N ILE A 129 -10.76 -13.12 12.84
CA ILE A 129 -10.05 -12.33 11.82
C ILE A 129 -10.03 -10.89 12.30
N ILE A 130 -8.84 -10.32 12.36
CA ILE A 130 -8.64 -8.91 12.71
C ILE A 130 -8.45 -8.14 11.41
N GLN A 131 -9.34 -7.19 11.15
CA GLN A 131 -9.23 -6.29 9.99
C GLN A 131 -9.09 -4.84 10.47
N TRP A 132 -8.15 -4.14 9.90
CA TRP A 132 -7.99 -2.70 10.09
C TRP A 132 -8.69 -1.97 8.94
N THR A 133 -9.78 -1.28 9.26
CA THR A 133 -10.63 -0.59 8.29
C THR A 133 -10.89 0.85 8.74
N GLY A 134 -11.59 1.60 7.90
CA GLY A 134 -12.05 2.95 8.20
C GLY A 134 -11.30 4.02 7.41
N LEU A 135 -11.40 5.26 7.87
CA LEU A 135 -11.01 6.46 7.11
C LEU A 135 -9.60 6.40 6.48
N HIS A 136 -8.62 5.83 7.19
CA HIS A 136 -7.24 5.75 6.68
C HIS A 136 -7.11 4.72 5.57
N ALA A 137 -7.78 3.56 5.71
CA ALA A 137 -7.83 2.53 4.67
C ALA A 137 -8.53 3.08 3.41
N ASP A 138 -9.69 3.71 3.58
CA ASP A 138 -10.46 4.29 2.47
C ASP A 138 -9.66 5.37 1.74
N ARG A 139 -8.93 6.22 2.48
CA ARG A 139 -8.09 7.26 1.89
C ARG A 139 -6.97 6.70 1.02
N VAL A 140 -6.21 5.73 1.53
CA VAL A 140 -5.08 5.19 0.76
C VAL A 140 -5.56 4.40 -0.46
N SER A 141 -6.68 3.67 -0.35
CA SER A 141 -7.30 2.97 -1.48
C SER A 141 -7.81 3.95 -2.54
N THR A 142 -8.46 5.04 -2.12
CA THR A 142 -8.91 6.09 -3.05
C THR A 142 -7.71 6.72 -3.77
N LEU A 143 -6.65 7.08 -3.03
CA LEU A 143 -5.48 7.69 -3.63
C LEU A 143 -4.82 6.78 -4.66
N THR A 144 -4.62 5.49 -4.37
CA THR A 144 -4.02 4.56 -5.33
C THR A 144 -4.92 4.30 -6.54
N GLN A 145 -6.23 4.33 -6.38
CA GLN A 145 -7.18 4.21 -7.48
C GLN A 145 -7.07 5.38 -8.45
N GLU A 146 -7.00 6.59 -7.93
CA GLU A 146 -6.85 7.81 -8.77
C GLU A 146 -5.47 7.88 -9.45
N MET A 147 -4.42 7.40 -8.78
CA MET A 147 -3.07 7.35 -9.37
C MET A 147 -3.01 6.40 -10.58
N THR A 148 -3.74 5.31 -10.58
CA THR A 148 -3.78 4.38 -11.73
C THR A 148 -4.59 4.95 -12.90
N ALA A 149 -5.49 5.88 -12.64
CA ALA A 149 -6.34 6.52 -13.65
C ALA A 149 -5.67 7.72 -14.36
N GLY A 150 -4.49 8.19 -13.92
CA GLY A 150 -3.90 9.43 -14.43
C GLY A 150 -2.36 9.50 -14.37
N ASN A 151 -1.82 10.67 -14.72
CA ASN A 151 -0.36 10.97 -14.67
C ASN A 151 0.07 11.40 -13.25
N SER A 152 -0.25 10.63 -12.25
CA SER A 152 0.11 10.91 -10.86
C SER A 152 1.47 10.30 -10.50
N PRO A 153 2.17 10.82 -9.48
CA PRO A 153 3.41 10.20 -9.00
C PRO A 153 3.14 8.77 -8.53
N SER A 154 4.16 7.93 -8.58
CA SER A 154 4.04 6.51 -8.19
C SER A 154 3.91 6.30 -6.68
N CYS A 155 4.18 7.32 -5.87
CA CYS A 155 3.99 7.28 -4.42
C CYS A 155 3.40 8.57 -3.88
N LEU A 156 2.33 8.47 -3.10
CA LEU A 156 1.68 9.55 -2.37
C LEU A 156 1.68 9.29 -0.86
N ILE A 157 1.93 10.34 -0.10
CA ILE A 157 1.73 10.32 1.36
C ILE A 157 0.73 11.40 1.75
N THR A 158 -0.17 11.10 2.67
CA THR A 158 -1.11 12.13 3.17
C THR A 158 -0.41 13.17 4.02
N HIS A 159 -1.05 14.32 4.18
CA HIS A 159 -0.56 15.38 5.06
C HIS A 159 -0.39 14.90 6.51
N ALA A 160 -1.21 13.96 6.98
CA ALA A 160 -1.10 13.41 8.32
C ALA A 160 0.20 12.62 8.52
N LEU A 161 0.59 11.81 7.54
CA LEU A 161 1.89 11.12 7.55
C LEU A 161 3.04 12.10 7.33
N TYR A 162 2.92 13.00 6.34
CA TYR A 162 3.95 14.00 6.01
C TYR A 162 4.42 14.80 7.24
N LYS A 163 3.50 15.29 8.07
CA LYS A 163 3.82 16.05 9.29
C LYS A 163 4.64 15.28 10.32
N ARG A 164 4.66 13.97 10.27
CA ARG A 164 5.39 13.10 11.21
C ARG A 164 6.79 12.76 10.75
N LEU A 165 7.13 13.13 9.52
CA LEU A 165 8.43 12.87 8.93
C LEU A 165 9.43 13.96 9.29
N SER A 166 10.72 13.59 9.35
CA SER A 166 11.78 14.55 9.50
C SER A 166 11.88 15.50 8.29
N PRO A 167 12.38 16.72 8.45
CA PRO A 167 12.51 17.69 7.36
C PRO A 167 13.32 17.15 6.16
N SER A 168 14.35 16.34 6.42
CA SER A 168 15.15 15.72 5.37
C SER A 168 14.38 14.70 4.51
N ILE A 169 13.34 14.09 5.08
CA ILE A 169 12.47 13.18 4.36
C ILE A 169 11.35 13.94 3.69
N GLN A 170 10.78 14.94 4.36
CA GLN A 170 9.74 15.80 3.78
C GLN A 170 10.20 16.45 2.46
N SER A 171 11.49 16.81 2.35
CA SER A 171 12.02 17.40 1.11
C SER A 171 11.96 16.47 -0.11
N LYS A 172 11.86 15.15 0.08
CA LYS A 172 11.68 14.17 -1.00
C LYS A 172 10.24 14.11 -1.52
N TYR A 173 9.28 14.59 -0.73
CA TYR A 173 7.85 14.65 -1.06
C TYR A 173 7.45 16.11 -1.27
N ALA A 174 8.08 16.76 -2.26
CA ALA A 174 7.96 18.22 -2.41
C ALA A 174 6.70 18.67 -3.15
N THR A 175 6.09 17.78 -3.97
CA THR A 175 4.95 18.17 -4.81
C THR A 175 3.64 17.93 -4.06
N LEU A 176 2.86 19.01 -3.91
CA LEU A 176 1.56 18.99 -3.25
C LEU A 176 0.45 18.66 -4.26
N TYR A 177 -0.42 17.73 -3.87
CA TYR A 177 -1.60 17.32 -4.62
C TYR A 177 -2.86 17.42 -3.77
N TYR A 178 -4.00 17.62 -4.44
CA TYR A 178 -5.33 17.53 -3.85
C TYR A 178 -6.16 16.55 -4.66
N ILE A 179 -6.44 15.38 -4.09
CA ILE A 179 -7.23 14.33 -4.72
C ILE A 179 -8.44 14.07 -3.83
N HIS A 180 -9.66 14.25 -4.35
CA HIS A 180 -10.93 14.13 -3.60
C HIS A 180 -10.88 14.80 -2.21
N HIS A 181 -10.38 16.05 -2.16
CA HIS A 181 -10.18 16.82 -0.92
C HIS A 181 -9.13 16.25 0.05
N ILE A 182 -8.39 15.22 -0.34
CA ILE A 182 -7.26 14.70 0.42
C ILE A 182 -6.00 15.48 0.04
N CYS A 183 -5.43 16.17 1.02
CA CYS A 183 -4.13 16.81 0.84
C CYS A 183 -3.03 15.76 0.95
N CYS A 184 -2.22 15.61 -0.09
CA CYS A 184 -1.14 14.62 -0.15
C CYS A 184 0.09 15.16 -0.85
N TYR A 185 1.20 14.48 -0.69
CA TYR A 185 2.51 14.84 -1.21
C TYR A 185 3.08 13.68 -1.99
N GLY A 186 3.64 13.98 -3.17
CA GLY A 186 4.13 12.96 -4.08
C GLY A 186 5.64 12.87 -4.16
N ALA A 187 6.11 11.64 -4.40
CA ALA A 187 7.46 11.33 -4.82
C ALA A 187 7.42 10.39 -6.03
N GLU A 188 8.34 10.58 -6.97
CA GLU A 188 8.59 9.60 -8.02
C GLU A 188 9.41 8.43 -7.46
N LEU A 189 9.10 7.20 -7.91
CA LEU A 189 9.81 5.96 -7.55
C LEU A 189 11.01 5.73 -8.44
#